data_f872916a5a316b5bdd36f27494dfa234
#
_entry.id   f872916a5a316b5bdd36f27494dfa234
#
_cell.length_a   1.000
_cell.length_b   1.000
_cell.length_c   1.000
_cell.angle_alpha   90.00
_cell.angle_beta   90.00
_cell.angle_gamma   90.00
#
_symmetry.space_group_name_H-M   'P 1'
#
loop_
_entity.id
_entity.type
_entity.pdbx_description
1 polymer ?
#
loop_
_entity_poly.entity_id
_entity_poly.type
_entity_poly.pdbx_seq_one_letter_code
_entity_poly.pdbx_strand_id
1 'polypeptide(L)'
;MENISKFLSINSSSGDGYGSGYGDGDGDGDGDGDGDGDGYGYGSGYGYGSGSGDGVVMFNNIPVYYVDGVPSIIKQIKNNIAKGFILNRDLTLTPCYIAKIENSFAHASTIKEAVRQASEKAFQKLPIEKRIEEFWKCHNKTDKYLAHDLWIWHNKLTGSCEMGRNQFVAEKGIDLDKDSFTVQEFVDMCKNHYGGGIISQLMESEKNA
;
A
#
# COMPACT_ATOMS: atom_id res chain seq x y z
N MET A 1 -5.68 18.54 -17.19
CA MET A 1 -4.91 17.51 -16.46
C MET A 1 -5.28 17.63 -15.00
N GLU A 2 -5.64 16.55 -14.35
CA GLU A 2 -5.82 16.56 -12.89
C GLU A 2 -4.48 16.91 -12.22
N ASN A 3 -4.54 17.68 -11.14
CA ASN A 3 -3.35 18.15 -10.45
C ASN A 3 -2.65 17.00 -9.74
N ILE A 4 -1.35 16.82 -10.00
CA ILE A 4 -0.51 15.77 -9.39
C ILE A 4 -0.53 15.88 -7.86
N SER A 5 -0.44 17.10 -7.30
CA SER A 5 -0.47 17.35 -5.86
C SER A 5 -1.76 16.83 -5.23
N LYS A 6 -2.92 17.01 -5.88
CA LYS A 6 -4.20 16.47 -5.43
C LYS A 6 -4.23 14.95 -5.48
N PHE A 7 -3.69 14.35 -6.55
CA PHE A 7 -3.61 12.89 -6.69
C PHE A 7 -2.74 12.29 -5.59
N LEU A 8 -1.58 12.87 -5.32
CA LEU A 8 -0.64 12.39 -4.29
C LEU A 8 -1.04 12.79 -2.87
N SER A 9 -2.04 13.66 -2.69
CA SER A 9 -2.41 14.27 -1.39
C SER A 9 -1.28 15.09 -0.76
N ILE A 10 -0.41 15.68 -1.60
CA ILE A 10 0.62 16.58 -1.14
C ILE A 10 -0.06 17.88 -0.74
N ASN A 11 -0.04 18.20 0.56
CA ASN A 11 -0.39 19.52 1.03
C ASN A 11 0.80 20.43 0.75
N SER A 12 0.65 21.37 -0.18
CA SER A 12 1.63 22.43 -0.36
C SER A 12 1.52 23.39 0.83
N SER A 13 2.22 23.10 1.91
CA SER A 13 2.53 24.10 2.91
C SER A 13 3.80 24.81 2.44
N SER A 14 3.68 26.04 1.99
CA SER A 14 4.83 26.93 1.87
C SER A 14 5.25 27.29 3.29
N GLY A 15 6.21 26.59 3.84
CA GLY A 15 6.81 26.91 5.12
C GLY A 15 8.23 27.41 4.87
N ASP A 16 8.48 28.67 5.14
CA ASP A 16 9.82 29.20 5.30
C ASP A 16 10.37 28.62 6.61
N GLY A 17 11.16 27.58 6.53
CA GLY A 17 11.78 26.98 7.71
C GLY A 17 13.15 27.60 7.98
N TYR A 18 13.26 28.38 9.06
CA TYR A 18 14.56 28.71 9.63
C TYR A 18 14.92 27.63 10.64
N GLY A 19 15.77 26.69 10.25
CA GLY A 19 16.33 25.71 11.16
C GLY A 19 17.69 26.18 11.66
N SER A 20 17.83 26.43 12.97
CA SER A 20 19.13 26.51 13.63
C SER A 20 19.45 25.14 14.18
N GLY A 21 20.22 24.39 13.47
CA GLY A 21 20.59 23.01 13.80
C GLY A 21 20.89 22.31 12.52
N TYR A 22 21.49 21.22 12.60
CA TYR A 22 21.75 20.36 11.46
C TYR A 22 20.46 20.20 10.63
N GLY A 23 20.27 20.95 9.59
CA GLY A 23 19.06 20.90 8.80
C GLY A 23 19.28 21.47 7.41
N ASP A 24 18.80 20.78 6.40
CA ASP A 24 18.58 21.35 5.11
C ASP A 24 17.34 22.23 5.21
N GLY A 25 17.53 23.54 5.03
CA GLY A 25 16.42 24.49 4.99
C GLY A 25 15.85 24.57 3.59
N ASP A 26 14.53 24.74 3.51
CA ASP A 26 13.87 25.13 2.27
C ASP A 26 14.18 26.61 2.00
N GLY A 27 14.82 26.86 0.89
CA GLY A 27 15.10 28.21 0.46
C GLY A 27 15.99 28.20 -0.80
N ASP A 28 15.78 29.20 -1.66
CA ASP A 28 16.73 29.49 -2.71
C ASP A 28 17.98 30.08 -2.06
N GLY A 29 19.01 29.27 -1.87
CA GLY A 29 20.24 29.69 -1.25
C GLY A 29 21.31 28.61 -1.32
N ASP A 30 22.56 29.04 -1.50
CA ASP A 30 23.74 28.20 -1.37
C ASP A 30 24.14 28.17 0.10
N GLY A 31 24.12 27.00 0.73
CA GLY A 31 24.54 26.84 2.10
C GLY A 31 25.06 25.44 2.39
N ASP A 32 26.14 25.38 3.19
CA ASP A 32 26.67 24.10 3.68
C ASP A 32 26.12 23.88 5.09
N GLY A 33 25.47 22.74 5.32
CA GLY A 33 24.96 22.36 6.63
C GLY A 33 24.71 20.88 6.77
N ASP A 34 25.00 20.33 7.94
CA ASP A 34 24.67 18.95 8.31
C ASP A 34 23.38 18.99 9.13
N GLY A 35 22.37 18.20 8.74
CA GLY A 35 21.17 18.13 9.54
C GLY A 35 20.08 17.18 9.08
N ASP A 36 19.23 16.82 10.02
CA ASP A 36 18.04 16.02 9.80
C ASP A 36 16.83 16.96 9.76
N GLY A 37 16.08 16.97 8.64
CA GLY A 37 14.91 17.82 8.50
C GLY A 37 14.02 17.41 7.34
N ASP A 38 12.72 17.74 7.48
CA ASP A 38 11.74 17.57 6.41
C ASP A 38 11.47 18.94 5.77
N GLY A 39 11.71 19.06 4.48
CA GLY A 39 11.51 20.34 3.82
C GLY A 39 11.43 20.30 2.29
N TYR A 40 10.88 21.38 1.70
CA TYR A 40 10.84 21.60 0.26
C TYR A 40 11.65 22.84 -0.10
N GLY A 41 12.61 22.71 -1.02
CA GLY A 41 13.39 23.85 -1.47
C GLY A 41 14.15 23.60 -2.77
N TYR A 42 14.53 24.69 -3.43
CA TYR A 42 15.50 24.71 -4.52
C TYR A 42 16.79 25.31 -3.96
N GLY A 43 17.80 24.50 -3.80
CA GLY A 43 19.10 24.96 -3.35
C GLY A 43 20.22 24.02 -3.84
N SER A 44 21.42 24.57 -4.02
CA SER A 44 22.63 23.81 -4.22
C SER A 44 23.49 23.92 -2.97
N GLY A 45 23.55 22.85 -2.20
CA GLY A 45 24.37 22.75 -0.99
C GLY A 45 25.02 21.37 -0.87
N TYR A 46 26.13 21.28 -0.14
CA TYR A 46 26.75 20.02 0.27
C TYR A 46 26.44 19.81 1.74
N GLY A 47 25.58 18.82 2.05
CA GLY A 47 25.29 18.42 3.41
C GLY A 47 25.18 16.91 3.56
N TYR A 48 25.48 16.41 4.76
CA TYR A 48 25.21 15.02 5.15
C TYR A 48 24.04 15.06 6.14
N GLY A 49 22.84 14.67 5.67
CA GLY A 49 21.66 14.57 6.52
C GLY A 49 20.79 13.39 6.12
N SER A 50 20.09 12.81 7.07
CA SER A 50 19.01 11.85 6.83
C SER A 50 17.68 12.53 7.09
N GLY A 51 17.10 13.14 6.06
CA GLY A 51 15.77 13.70 6.12
C GLY A 51 14.79 12.88 5.29
N SER A 52 13.55 12.75 5.74
CA SER A 52 12.45 12.25 4.91
C SER A 52 11.69 13.45 4.32
N GLY A 53 12.36 14.18 3.44
CA GLY A 53 11.72 15.25 2.68
C GLY A 53 11.00 14.68 1.46
N ASP A 54 9.77 15.14 1.19
CA ASP A 54 9.10 14.89 -0.10
C ASP A 54 9.74 15.74 -1.23
N GLY A 55 11.06 15.76 -1.28
CA GLY A 55 11.80 16.49 -2.29
C GLY A 55 11.44 16.00 -3.70
N VAL A 56 11.11 16.93 -4.59
CA VAL A 56 10.93 16.60 -6.01
C VAL A 56 12.29 16.32 -6.62
N VAL A 57 12.67 15.07 -6.71
CA VAL A 57 13.87 14.66 -7.43
C VAL A 57 13.63 14.83 -8.92
N MET A 58 14.58 15.36 -9.65
CA MET A 58 14.50 15.54 -11.11
C MET A 58 15.30 14.46 -11.83
N PHE A 59 14.71 13.83 -12.82
CA PHE A 59 15.38 12.94 -13.77
C PHE A 59 15.23 13.49 -15.19
N ASN A 60 16.33 13.90 -15.80
CA ASN A 60 16.33 14.52 -17.15
C ASN A 60 15.32 15.68 -17.26
N ASN A 61 15.30 16.58 -16.29
CA ASN A 61 14.36 17.71 -16.19
C ASN A 61 12.88 17.29 -16.08
N ILE A 62 12.59 16.07 -15.63
CA ILE A 62 11.25 15.55 -15.39
C ILE A 62 11.10 15.28 -13.88
N PRO A 63 10.06 15.79 -13.22
CA PRO A 63 9.82 15.51 -11.80
C PRO A 63 9.63 14.02 -11.53
N VAL A 64 10.29 13.52 -10.48
CA VAL A 64 10.14 12.17 -9.95
C VAL A 64 9.50 12.26 -8.59
N TYR A 65 8.40 11.55 -8.40
CA TYR A 65 7.64 11.50 -7.16
C TYR A 65 7.83 10.16 -6.48
N TYR A 66 8.00 10.16 -5.16
CA TYR A 66 8.00 8.91 -4.41
C TYR A 66 6.56 8.54 -4.07
N VAL A 67 5.99 7.57 -4.77
CA VAL A 67 4.62 7.10 -4.56
C VAL A 67 4.68 5.74 -3.90
N ASP A 68 4.26 5.65 -2.63
CA ASP A 68 4.35 4.42 -1.83
C ASP A 68 5.79 3.85 -1.82
N GLY A 69 6.78 4.72 -1.67
CA GLY A 69 8.21 4.38 -1.66
C GLY A 69 8.82 4.05 -3.03
N VAL A 70 8.06 4.19 -4.12
CA VAL A 70 8.52 3.87 -5.49
C VAL A 70 8.77 5.16 -6.28
N PRO A 71 10.02 5.41 -6.76
CA PRO A 71 10.31 6.57 -7.60
C PRO A 71 9.54 6.51 -8.91
N SER A 72 8.65 7.48 -9.14
CA SER A 72 7.67 7.43 -10.21
C SER A 72 7.60 8.74 -10.99
N ILE A 73 7.59 8.63 -12.32
CA ILE A 73 7.34 9.75 -13.24
C ILE A 73 5.88 9.69 -13.68
N ILE A 74 5.09 10.70 -13.33
CA ILE A 74 3.67 10.77 -13.66
C ILE A 74 3.48 11.59 -14.94
N LYS A 75 2.88 10.98 -15.98
CA LYS A 75 2.60 11.64 -17.25
C LYS A 75 1.16 12.12 -17.39
N GLN A 76 0.21 11.37 -16.85
CA GLN A 76 -1.21 11.66 -16.98
C GLN A 76 -1.96 11.09 -15.78
N ILE A 77 -2.97 11.82 -15.30
CA ILE A 77 -3.88 11.37 -14.25
C ILE A 77 -5.32 11.48 -14.76
N LYS A 78 -6.12 10.47 -14.49
CA LYS A 78 -7.56 10.44 -14.73
C LYS A 78 -8.26 9.52 -13.73
N ASN A 79 -9.27 10.02 -13.01
CA ASN A 79 -10.11 9.23 -12.09
C ASN A 79 -9.28 8.39 -11.08
N ASN A 80 -8.38 9.01 -10.34
CA ASN A 80 -7.48 8.35 -9.39
C ASN A 80 -6.55 7.27 -10.00
N ILE A 81 -6.37 7.27 -11.30
CA ILE A 81 -5.38 6.45 -12.00
C ILE A 81 -4.36 7.36 -12.65
N ALA A 82 -3.10 7.13 -12.36
CA ALA A 82 -2.00 7.75 -13.09
C ALA A 82 -1.38 6.76 -14.07
N LYS A 83 -0.90 7.28 -15.20
CA LYS A 83 -0.07 6.58 -16.16
C LYS A 83 1.30 7.22 -16.16
N GLY A 84 2.35 6.42 -16.09
CA GLY A 84 3.71 6.92 -16.04
C GLY A 84 4.75 5.82 -16.11
N PHE A 85 5.85 6.03 -15.38
CA PHE A 85 6.98 5.12 -15.35
C PHE A 85 7.50 4.99 -13.93
N ILE A 86 7.99 3.83 -13.58
CA ILE A 86 8.87 3.62 -12.44
C ILE A 86 10.30 3.94 -12.90
N LEU A 87 11.01 4.76 -12.14
CA LEU A 87 12.44 4.98 -12.32
C LEU A 87 13.21 3.92 -11.55
N ASN A 88 13.85 3.02 -12.26
CA ASN A 88 14.63 1.94 -11.67
C ASN A 88 15.99 2.44 -11.17
N ARG A 89 16.63 1.68 -10.29
CA ARG A 89 17.98 2.02 -9.74
C ARG A 89 19.08 2.12 -10.81
N ASP A 90 18.93 1.42 -11.92
CA ASP A 90 19.82 1.47 -13.09
C ASP A 90 19.49 2.62 -14.05
N LEU A 91 18.61 3.55 -13.62
CA LEU A 91 18.11 4.69 -14.37
C LEU A 91 17.26 4.33 -15.61
N THR A 92 16.84 3.09 -15.76
CA THR A 92 15.85 2.69 -16.75
C THR A 92 14.43 3.04 -16.33
N LEU A 93 13.52 3.15 -17.30
CA LEU A 93 12.13 3.50 -17.08
C LEU A 93 11.22 2.31 -17.41
N THR A 94 10.48 1.83 -16.42
CA THR A 94 9.46 0.78 -16.61
C THR A 94 8.07 1.40 -16.69
N PRO A 95 7.31 1.24 -17.80
CA PRO A 95 5.95 1.74 -17.90
C PRO A 95 5.05 1.15 -16.82
N CYS A 96 4.24 2.00 -16.19
CA CYS A 96 3.31 1.54 -15.16
C CYS A 96 2.01 2.37 -15.13
N TYR A 97 1.01 1.78 -14.48
CA TYR A 97 -0.17 2.48 -13.97
C TYR A 97 -0.08 2.54 -12.44
N ILE A 98 -0.50 3.66 -11.88
CA ILE A 98 -0.57 3.88 -10.44
C ILE A 98 -2.03 4.12 -10.09
N ALA A 99 -2.61 3.29 -9.26
CA ALA A 99 -3.96 3.50 -8.75
C ALA A 99 -3.91 4.06 -7.33
N LYS A 100 -4.83 4.99 -7.03
CA LYS A 100 -5.07 5.51 -5.69
C LYS A 100 -6.46 5.10 -5.23
N ILE A 101 -6.55 4.40 -4.11
CA ILE A 101 -7.79 4.07 -3.40
C ILE A 101 -7.65 4.61 -1.98
N GLU A 102 -8.48 5.59 -1.63
CA GLU A 102 -8.31 6.35 -0.39
C GLU A 102 -6.88 6.92 -0.27
N ASN A 103 -6.13 6.52 0.75
CA ASN A 103 -4.73 6.87 0.96
C ASN A 103 -3.78 5.68 0.69
N SER A 104 -4.16 4.77 -0.21
CA SER A 104 -3.35 3.62 -0.62
C SER A 104 -3.05 3.69 -2.10
N PHE A 105 -1.78 3.43 -2.44
CA PHE A 105 -1.30 3.43 -3.82
C PHE A 105 -0.79 2.04 -4.20
N ALA A 106 -0.89 1.72 -5.49
CA ALA A 106 -0.25 0.54 -6.04
C ALA A 106 0.19 0.78 -7.49
N HIS A 107 1.34 0.20 -7.84
CA HIS A 107 1.93 0.25 -9.18
C HIS A 107 1.74 -1.10 -9.85
N ALA A 108 1.30 -1.11 -11.11
CA ALA A 108 1.21 -2.34 -11.89
C ALA A 108 1.35 -2.07 -13.39
N SER A 109 1.56 -3.13 -14.17
CA SER A 109 1.61 -3.07 -15.63
C SER A 109 0.26 -2.82 -16.28
N THR A 110 -0.86 -3.06 -15.56
CA THR A 110 -2.23 -2.84 -16.03
C THR A 110 -3.05 -2.06 -15.01
N ILE A 111 -4.05 -1.33 -15.49
CA ILE A 111 -4.99 -0.58 -14.63
C ILE A 111 -5.73 -1.54 -13.68
N LYS A 112 -6.21 -2.67 -14.20
CA LYS A 112 -6.97 -3.67 -13.40
C LYS A 112 -6.16 -4.13 -12.20
N GLU A 113 -4.91 -4.46 -12.43
CA GLU A 113 -4.02 -4.96 -11.39
C GLU A 113 -3.63 -3.85 -10.39
N ALA A 114 -3.34 -2.63 -10.86
CA ALA A 114 -3.07 -1.49 -9.98
C ALA A 114 -4.26 -1.20 -9.06
N VAL A 115 -5.48 -1.19 -9.59
CA VAL A 115 -6.71 -0.98 -8.80
C VAL A 115 -6.91 -2.12 -7.80
N ARG A 116 -6.73 -3.37 -8.20
CA ARG A 116 -6.85 -4.53 -7.31
C ARG A 116 -5.89 -4.41 -6.12
N GLN A 117 -4.61 -4.18 -6.38
CA GLN A 117 -3.59 -4.06 -5.34
C GLN A 117 -3.81 -2.83 -4.43
N ALA A 118 -4.21 -1.68 -4.99
CA ALA A 118 -4.52 -0.50 -4.19
C ALA A 118 -5.75 -0.73 -3.29
N SER A 119 -6.78 -1.43 -3.80
CA SER A 119 -7.97 -1.80 -3.02
C SER A 119 -7.63 -2.77 -1.88
N GLU A 120 -6.78 -3.76 -2.13
CA GLU A 120 -6.30 -4.69 -1.11
C GLU A 120 -5.53 -3.97 0.00
N LYS A 121 -4.61 -3.05 -0.37
CA LYS A 121 -3.88 -2.22 0.60
C LYS A 121 -4.81 -1.32 1.41
N ALA A 122 -5.80 -0.70 0.78
CA ALA A 122 -6.79 0.13 1.47
C ALA A 122 -7.63 -0.71 2.45
N PHE A 123 -8.09 -1.88 2.02
CA PHE A 123 -8.84 -2.80 2.85
C PHE A 123 -8.05 -3.28 4.08
N GLN A 124 -6.77 -3.61 3.90
CA GLN A 124 -5.89 -4.04 4.99
C GLN A 124 -5.60 -2.94 6.02
N LYS A 125 -5.78 -1.66 5.68
CA LYS A 125 -5.68 -0.53 6.63
C LYS A 125 -6.94 -0.34 7.47
N LEU A 126 -8.06 -0.98 7.12
CA LEU A 126 -9.27 -0.92 7.94
C LEU A 126 -9.05 -1.60 9.30
N PRO A 127 -9.70 -1.12 10.37
CA PRO A 127 -9.77 -1.85 11.64
C PRO A 127 -10.25 -3.28 11.42
N ILE A 128 -9.78 -4.20 12.26
CA ILE A 128 -10.10 -5.63 12.10
C ILE A 128 -11.62 -5.90 12.17
N GLU A 129 -12.31 -5.16 13.02
CA GLU A 129 -13.76 -5.26 13.19
C GLU A 129 -14.47 -4.96 11.86
N LYS A 130 -14.02 -3.93 11.13
CA LYS A 130 -14.57 -3.57 9.82
C LYS A 130 -14.29 -4.63 8.76
N ARG A 131 -13.10 -5.23 8.78
CA ARG A 131 -12.77 -6.33 7.86
C ARG A 131 -13.63 -7.56 8.13
N ILE A 132 -13.91 -7.85 9.40
CA ILE A 132 -14.80 -8.93 9.82
C ILE A 132 -16.26 -8.63 9.41
N GLU A 133 -16.75 -7.39 9.58
CA GLU A 133 -18.07 -6.98 9.09
C GLU A 133 -18.21 -7.21 7.57
N GLU A 134 -17.19 -6.84 6.79
CA GLU A 134 -17.21 -7.06 5.34
C GLU A 134 -17.18 -8.55 4.97
N PHE A 135 -16.45 -9.37 5.73
CA PHE A 135 -16.48 -10.83 5.56
C PHE A 135 -17.89 -11.39 5.72
N TRP A 136 -18.59 -11.01 6.80
CA TRP A 136 -19.94 -11.50 7.10
C TRP A 136 -21.03 -10.97 6.17
N LYS A 137 -20.81 -9.90 5.42
CA LYS A 137 -21.72 -9.48 4.34
C LYS A 137 -21.76 -10.47 3.18
N CYS A 138 -20.69 -11.23 2.98
CA CYS A 138 -20.54 -12.18 1.87
C CYS A 138 -20.68 -13.64 2.30
N HIS A 139 -20.63 -13.94 3.62
CA HIS A 139 -20.59 -15.28 4.16
C HIS A 139 -21.59 -15.47 5.29
N ASN A 140 -21.96 -16.71 5.55
CA ASN A 140 -22.71 -17.12 6.73
C ASN A 140 -22.10 -18.40 7.34
N LYS A 141 -22.60 -18.84 8.48
CA LYS A 141 -22.01 -19.96 9.23
C LYS A 141 -22.30 -21.34 8.63
N THR A 142 -23.43 -21.48 7.95
CA THR A 142 -23.98 -22.78 7.56
C THR A 142 -23.56 -23.22 6.18
N ASP A 143 -23.28 -22.26 5.30
CA ASP A 143 -22.93 -22.56 3.93
C ASP A 143 -21.46 -22.96 3.81
N LYS A 144 -21.16 -23.72 2.76
CA LYS A 144 -19.79 -24.03 2.37
C LYS A 144 -19.35 -23.10 1.26
N TYR A 145 -18.11 -22.62 1.37
CA TYR A 145 -17.46 -21.74 0.42
C TYR A 145 -16.26 -22.43 -0.18
N LEU A 146 -15.97 -22.17 -1.46
CA LEU A 146 -14.79 -22.72 -2.11
C LEU A 146 -13.53 -22.34 -1.32
N ALA A 147 -12.61 -23.28 -1.21
CA ALA A 147 -11.34 -23.07 -0.53
C ALA A 147 -10.60 -21.84 -1.10
N HIS A 148 -10.69 -21.59 -2.41
CA HIS A 148 -10.11 -20.42 -3.08
C HIS A 148 -10.68 -19.08 -2.55
N ASP A 149 -11.99 -18.99 -2.31
CA ASP A 149 -12.60 -17.78 -1.73
C ASP A 149 -12.08 -17.54 -0.31
N LEU A 150 -12.09 -18.55 0.54
CA LEU A 150 -11.55 -18.47 1.90
C LEU A 150 -10.04 -18.18 1.93
N TRP A 151 -9.27 -18.67 0.96
CA TRP A 151 -7.84 -18.37 0.76
C TRP A 151 -7.61 -16.89 0.45
N ILE A 152 -8.47 -16.27 -0.39
CA ILE A 152 -8.47 -14.83 -0.66
C ILE A 152 -8.82 -14.06 0.61
N TRP A 153 -9.85 -14.46 1.32
CA TRP A 153 -10.29 -13.80 2.55
C TRP A 153 -9.27 -13.91 3.68
N HIS A 154 -8.51 -15.00 3.74
CA HIS A 154 -7.40 -15.10 4.69
C HIS A 154 -6.38 -13.94 4.49
N ASN A 155 -6.02 -13.63 3.25
CA ASN A 155 -5.17 -12.46 2.96
C ASN A 155 -5.84 -11.15 3.38
N LYS A 156 -7.09 -10.92 2.98
CA LYS A 156 -7.83 -9.71 3.29
C LYS A 156 -7.92 -9.45 4.80
N LEU A 157 -8.18 -10.48 5.58
CA LEU A 157 -8.29 -10.40 7.03
C LEU A 157 -6.94 -10.22 7.74
N THR A 158 -5.91 -10.95 7.32
CA THR A 158 -4.66 -11.09 8.07
C THR A 158 -3.44 -10.40 7.45
N GLY A 159 -3.52 -10.03 6.17
CA GLY A 159 -2.37 -9.54 5.40
C GLY A 159 -1.34 -10.62 5.06
N SER A 160 -1.69 -11.92 5.18
CA SER A 160 -0.79 -13.03 4.89
C SER A 160 -0.26 -13.00 3.45
N CYS A 161 1.01 -13.31 3.25
CA CYS A 161 1.60 -13.37 1.91
C CYS A 161 1.10 -14.61 1.15
N GLU A 162 1.14 -14.52 -0.18
CA GLU A 162 0.71 -15.61 -1.06
C GLU A 162 1.53 -16.88 -0.86
N MET A 163 2.85 -16.75 -0.73
CA MET A 163 3.75 -17.90 -0.53
C MET A 163 3.38 -18.67 0.75
N GLY A 164 3.15 -17.98 1.88
CA GLY A 164 2.77 -18.65 3.12
C GLY A 164 1.39 -19.33 3.03
N ARG A 165 0.43 -18.70 2.34
CA ARG A 165 -0.88 -19.33 2.11
C ARG A 165 -0.79 -20.55 1.20
N ASN A 166 0.04 -20.51 0.15
CA ASN A 166 0.26 -21.66 -0.75
C ASN A 166 0.94 -22.82 -0.03
N GLN A 167 1.91 -22.51 0.84
CA GLN A 167 2.54 -23.53 1.67
C GLN A 167 1.52 -24.21 2.59
N PHE A 168 0.68 -23.44 3.28
CA PHE A 168 -0.40 -23.96 4.13
C PHE A 168 -1.35 -24.88 3.37
N VAL A 169 -1.80 -24.46 2.19
CA VAL A 169 -2.68 -25.24 1.32
C VAL A 169 -2.03 -26.56 0.93
N ALA A 170 -0.74 -26.55 0.55
CA ALA A 170 0.01 -27.75 0.20
C ALA A 170 0.19 -28.69 1.40
N GLU A 171 0.53 -28.17 2.57
CA GLU A 171 0.68 -28.95 3.81
C GLU A 171 -0.63 -29.63 4.26
N LYS A 172 -1.77 -28.98 4.03
CA LYS A 172 -3.10 -29.52 4.36
C LYS A 172 -3.70 -30.39 3.25
N GLY A 173 -3.08 -30.44 2.08
CA GLY A 173 -3.58 -31.17 0.93
C GLY A 173 -4.90 -30.61 0.37
N ILE A 174 -5.12 -29.30 0.47
CA ILE A 174 -6.34 -28.63 0.03
C ILE A 174 -6.28 -28.36 -1.47
N ASP A 175 -7.33 -28.72 -2.20
CA ASP A 175 -7.54 -28.32 -3.60
C ASP A 175 -8.42 -27.06 -3.63
N LEU A 176 -7.79 -25.92 -3.97
CA LEU A 176 -8.46 -24.61 -3.95
C LEU A 176 -9.68 -24.54 -4.87
N ASP A 177 -9.70 -25.32 -5.96
CA ASP A 177 -10.74 -25.26 -6.98
C ASP A 177 -11.88 -26.29 -6.73
N LYS A 178 -11.67 -27.25 -5.84
CA LYS A 178 -12.64 -28.33 -5.60
C LYS A 178 -13.15 -28.40 -4.17
N ASP A 179 -12.27 -28.15 -3.20
CA ASP A 179 -12.65 -28.24 -1.80
C ASP A 179 -13.52 -27.08 -1.37
N SER A 180 -14.41 -27.36 -0.43
CA SER A 180 -15.30 -26.36 0.14
C SER A 180 -15.45 -26.56 1.64
N PHE A 181 -15.42 -25.47 2.41
CA PHE A 181 -15.45 -25.47 3.86
C PHE A 181 -16.50 -24.52 4.39
N THR A 182 -17.08 -24.85 5.53
CA THR A 182 -17.83 -23.87 6.34
C THR A 182 -16.85 -22.87 6.97
N VAL A 183 -17.37 -21.73 7.43
CA VAL A 183 -16.52 -20.75 8.15
C VAL A 183 -15.93 -21.36 9.42
N GLN A 184 -16.67 -22.25 10.12
CA GLN A 184 -16.15 -22.94 11.30
C GLN A 184 -14.96 -23.85 10.96
N GLU A 185 -15.09 -24.67 9.91
CA GLU A 185 -13.99 -25.55 9.44
C GLU A 185 -12.77 -24.72 9.05
N PHE A 186 -12.96 -23.59 8.36
CA PHE A 186 -11.89 -22.66 8.00
C PHE A 186 -11.19 -22.09 9.24
N VAL A 187 -11.94 -21.61 10.24
CA VAL A 187 -11.37 -21.11 11.50
C VAL A 187 -10.57 -22.18 12.22
N ASP A 188 -11.13 -23.41 12.32
CA ASP A 188 -10.47 -24.53 13.00
C ASP A 188 -9.15 -24.94 12.33
N MET A 189 -9.08 -24.86 11.00
CA MET A 189 -7.85 -25.13 10.26
C MET A 189 -6.78 -24.04 10.47
N CYS A 190 -7.20 -22.77 10.58
CA CYS A 190 -6.29 -21.61 10.60
C CYS A 190 -5.85 -21.18 11.99
N LYS A 191 -6.59 -21.50 13.07
CA LYS A 191 -6.39 -20.96 14.43
C LYS A 191 -4.97 -21.06 15.00
N ASN A 192 -4.21 -22.08 14.60
CA ASN A 192 -2.84 -22.33 15.08
C ASN A 192 -1.76 -21.92 14.06
N HIS A 193 -2.14 -21.19 13.00
CA HIS A 193 -1.25 -20.74 11.93
C HIS A 193 -1.16 -19.21 11.91
N TYR A 194 -0.38 -18.67 10.96
CA TYR A 194 -0.25 -17.22 10.80
C TYR A 194 -1.62 -16.54 10.66
N GLY A 195 -1.85 -15.52 11.46
CA GLY A 195 -3.14 -14.79 11.46
C GLY A 195 -4.28 -15.50 12.18
N GLY A 196 -4.05 -16.68 12.78
CA GLY A 196 -5.08 -17.49 13.44
C GLY A 196 -5.85 -16.75 14.53
N GLY A 197 -5.19 -15.86 15.29
CA GLY A 197 -5.87 -15.01 16.27
C GLY A 197 -6.87 -14.03 15.65
N ILE A 198 -6.61 -13.53 14.43
CA ILE A 198 -7.55 -12.69 13.69
C ILE A 198 -8.69 -13.55 13.14
N ILE A 199 -8.36 -14.68 12.52
CA ILE A 199 -9.37 -15.59 11.95
C ILE A 199 -10.33 -16.12 13.03
N SER A 200 -9.84 -16.38 14.24
CA SER A 200 -10.66 -16.84 15.36
C SER A 200 -11.73 -15.80 15.78
N GLN A 201 -11.46 -14.51 15.60
CA GLN A 201 -12.41 -13.44 15.91
C GLN A 201 -13.67 -13.49 15.03
N LEU A 202 -13.63 -14.16 13.87
CA LEU A 202 -14.83 -14.42 13.08
C LEU A 202 -15.93 -15.13 13.89
N MET A 203 -15.55 -16.01 14.82
CA MET A 203 -16.51 -16.74 15.64
C MET A 203 -16.87 -16.02 16.94
N GLU A 204 -16.10 -15.01 17.34
CA GLU A 204 -16.33 -14.25 18.58
C GLU A 204 -17.23 -13.04 18.37
N SER A 205 -17.19 -12.44 17.19
CA SER A 205 -17.87 -11.18 16.86
C SER A 205 -19.40 -11.24 16.96
N GLU A 206 -20.02 -12.42 16.95
CA GLU A 206 -21.46 -12.59 17.05
C GLU A 206 -22.01 -12.80 18.48
N LYS A 207 -21.17 -12.90 19.50
CA LYS A 207 -21.67 -12.99 20.89
C LYS A 207 -22.20 -11.65 21.40
N ASN A 208 -21.97 -10.57 20.64
CA ASN A 208 -22.32 -9.18 20.99
C ASN A 208 -23.32 -8.51 20.02
N ALA A 209 -23.99 -9.25 19.14
CA ALA A 209 -25.01 -8.75 18.23
C ALA A 209 -26.43 -9.17 18.63
#